data_226298c9613442b5ec494b4222c3036e
#
_entry.id   226298c9613442b5ec494b4222c3036e
#
_cell.length_a   1.000
_cell.length_b   1.000
_cell.length_c   1.000
_cell.angle_alpha   90.00
_cell.angle_beta   90.00
_cell.angle_gamma   90.00
#
_symmetry.space_group_name_H-M   'P 1'
#
loop_
_entity.id
_entity.type
_entity.pdbx_description
1 polymer ?
#
loop_
_entity_poly.entity_id
_entity_poly.type
_entity_poly.pdbx_seq_one_letter_code
_entity_poly.pdbx_strand_id
1 'polypeptide(L)'
;MRERLMGLEVEYGCLVRDASLGRPEQVVELLKDYAFNDLQIGLVDRHARDFAFEPAQAGGFLTNGGRLYIDAVGDHLEYATPEVTRLDDLVAHDRAGQRTLLRLVDGALSRDAVSFHNNSIDHFGGHTFGCHENYAVSIPSDSLRVALTSVVSFLVSRLIYAGAGRVGGHRLTRGSPRDLARQGHRVLDTLWVGDVYGVEADPGVRYQLSQRADHIRHAMSGRVRFNRAIINPKSDTFCDLTGEWRLHVLFGESNMSQYATALKVGTTGLVLTLAELGLLSDDTWLARPVASLRRISRDESHRWIVALADGGSISAVDHQRRYLELAQRYLAGCGGDADWVIGEWSRVLDDLEGDPRRLV
;
A
#
# COMPACT_ATOMS: atom_id res chain seq x y z
N MET A 1 21.82 2.49 10.99
CA MET A 1 20.73 2.99 10.12
C MET A 1 20.12 4.20 10.81
N ARG A 2 19.81 5.27 10.07
CA ARG A 2 19.01 6.36 10.66
C ARG A 2 17.68 5.77 11.16
N GLU A 3 17.29 6.10 12.39
CA GLU A 3 15.96 5.79 12.89
C GLU A 3 14.95 6.55 12.01
N ARG A 4 14.20 5.81 11.20
CA ARG A 4 13.19 6.36 10.29
C ARG A 4 11.81 6.15 10.89
N LEU A 5 11.04 7.22 11.03
CA LEU A 5 9.62 7.08 11.32
C LEU A 5 8.91 6.44 10.11
N MET A 6 8.12 5.42 10.39
CA MET A 6 7.35 4.67 9.41
C MET A 6 6.02 4.23 9.99
N GLY A 7 5.04 4.01 9.15
CA GLY A 7 3.70 3.55 9.54
C GLY A 7 2.96 2.91 8.37
N LEU A 8 1.93 2.14 8.69
CA LEU A 8 1.01 1.52 7.74
C LEU A 8 -0.41 2.04 7.94
N GLU A 9 -1.15 2.20 6.85
CA GLU A 9 -2.59 2.44 6.81
C GLU A 9 -3.23 1.26 6.09
N VAL A 10 -4.17 0.58 6.75
CA VAL A 10 -4.83 -0.62 6.20
C VAL A 10 -6.33 -0.44 6.23
N GLU A 11 -6.92 -0.43 5.05
CA GLU A 11 -8.37 -0.44 4.84
C GLU A 11 -8.89 -1.89 4.84
N TYR A 12 -10.05 -2.11 5.44
CA TYR A 12 -10.69 -3.43 5.52
C TYR A 12 -12.01 -3.43 4.76
N GLY A 13 -12.19 -4.38 3.86
CA GLY A 13 -13.47 -4.62 3.19
C GLY A 13 -14.48 -5.23 4.15
N CYS A 14 -15.67 -4.66 4.24
CA CYS A 14 -16.76 -5.14 5.08
C CYS A 14 -17.77 -5.96 4.26
N LEU A 15 -18.03 -7.20 4.69
CA LEU A 15 -19.07 -8.05 4.13
C LEU A 15 -20.17 -8.27 5.18
N VAL A 16 -21.35 -7.74 4.90
CA VAL A 16 -22.54 -7.89 5.73
C VAL A 16 -23.35 -9.09 5.23
N ARG A 17 -23.52 -10.13 6.06
CA ARG A 17 -24.33 -11.32 5.77
C ARG A 17 -25.73 -11.21 6.33
N ASP A 18 -25.90 -10.56 7.49
CA ASP A 18 -27.18 -10.29 8.08
C ASP A 18 -27.75 -8.95 7.58
N ALA A 19 -28.67 -9.02 6.64
CA ALA A 19 -29.29 -7.84 6.03
C ALA A 19 -30.00 -6.92 7.03
N SER A 20 -30.34 -7.39 8.25
CA SER A 20 -30.95 -6.56 9.29
C SER A 20 -29.98 -5.49 9.83
N LEU A 21 -28.67 -5.69 9.69
CA LEU A 21 -27.65 -4.72 10.06
C LEU A 21 -27.49 -3.56 9.05
N GLY A 22 -28.17 -3.65 7.91
CA GLY A 22 -28.12 -2.65 6.87
C GLY A 22 -26.92 -2.83 5.93
N ARG A 23 -26.36 -1.71 5.47
CA ARG A 23 -25.24 -1.69 4.52
C ARG A 23 -23.89 -1.59 5.24
N PRO A 24 -22.76 -1.89 4.54
CA PRO A 24 -21.41 -1.77 5.12
C PRO A 24 -21.15 -0.44 5.83
N GLU A 25 -21.60 0.69 5.28
CA GLU A 25 -21.43 2.02 5.88
C GLU A 25 -22.06 2.12 7.28
N GLN A 26 -23.21 1.49 7.48
CA GLN A 26 -23.91 1.48 8.78
C GLN A 26 -23.18 0.59 9.80
N VAL A 27 -22.61 -0.52 9.33
CA VAL A 27 -21.82 -1.43 10.17
C VAL A 27 -20.51 -0.78 10.61
N VAL A 28 -19.78 -0.11 9.73
CA VAL A 28 -18.52 0.55 10.10
C VAL A 28 -18.75 1.73 11.04
N GLU A 29 -19.85 2.49 10.86
CA GLU A 29 -20.26 3.53 11.81
C GLU A 29 -20.59 2.96 13.19
N LEU A 30 -21.36 1.87 13.26
CA LEU A 30 -21.67 1.19 14.50
C LEU A 30 -20.40 0.74 15.24
N LEU A 31 -19.44 0.13 14.53
CA LEU A 31 -18.18 -0.33 15.14
C LEU A 31 -17.30 0.83 15.61
N LYS A 32 -17.26 1.92 14.86
CA LYS A 32 -16.58 3.16 15.27
C LYS A 32 -17.20 3.70 16.56
N ASP A 33 -18.54 3.82 16.61
CA ASP A 33 -19.23 4.33 17.79
C ASP A 33 -19.02 3.40 18.99
N TYR A 34 -19.10 2.09 18.79
CA TYR A 34 -18.81 1.12 19.84
C TYR A 34 -17.38 1.25 20.38
N ALA A 35 -16.38 1.47 19.51
CA ALA A 35 -14.99 1.64 19.93
C ALA A 35 -14.79 2.87 20.82
N PHE A 36 -15.38 4.01 20.45
CA PHE A 36 -15.08 5.29 21.08
C PHE A 36 -16.10 5.68 22.18
N ASN A 37 -17.37 5.30 22.04
CA ASN A 37 -18.41 5.67 23.00
C ASN A 37 -18.62 4.59 24.07
N ASP A 38 -18.66 3.31 23.69
CA ASP A 38 -18.94 2.21 24.62
C ASP A 38 -17.66 1.63 25.25
N LEU A 39 -16.70 1.19 24.42
CA LEU A 39 -15.44 0.62 24.93
C LEU A 39 -14.43 1.67 25.38
N GLN A 40 -14.56 2.90 24.91
CA GLN A 40 -13.67 4.02 25.24
C GLN A 40 -12.18 3.69 25.07
N ILE A 41 -11.83 2.97 23.99
CA ILE A 41 -10.45 2.55 23.70
C ILE A 41 -9.59 3.65 23.06
N GLY A 42 -10.11 4.87 22.98
CA GLY A 42 -9.42 6.01 22.39
C GLY A 42 -10.23 7.29 22.52
N LEU A 43 -9.79 8.32 21.79
CA LEU A 43 -10.41 9.64 21.74
C LEU A 43 -10.83 9.97 20.31
N VAL A 44 -12.08 10.37 20.12
CA VAL A 44 -12.59 10.81 18.80
C VAL A 44 -11.84 12.05 18.35
N ASP A 45 -11.37 12.03 17.11
CA ASP A 45 -10.78 13.18 16.44
C ASP A 45 -11.91 14.14 16.01
N ARG A 46 -11.96 15.29 16.66
CA ARG A 46 -12.96 16.34 16.38
C ARG A 46 -12.47 17.43 15.42
N HIS A 47 -11.24 17.31 14.93
CA HIS A 47 -10.72 18.27 13.97
C HIS A 47 -11.42 18.09 12.63
N ALA A 48 -11.96 19.18 12.12
CA ALA A 48 -12.43 19.25 10.74
C ALA A 48 -11.21 19.34 9.82
N ARG A 49 -10.82 18.23 9.23
CA ARG A 49 -9.63 18.17 8.35
C ARG A 49 -9.92 18.65 6.93
N ASP A 50 -11.07 18.25 6.40
CA ASP A 50 -11.53 18.67 5.08
C ASP A 50 -13.05 18.52 5.03
N PHE A 51 -13.74 19.63 5.19
CA PHE A 51 -15.21 19.66 5.26
C PHE A 51 -15.92 19.05 4.05
N ALA A 52 -15.23 18.95 2.91
CA ALA A 52 -15.84 18.42 1.70
C ALA A 52 -15.75 16.88 1.63
N PHE A 53 -14.86 16.23 2.39
CA PHE A 53 -14.45 14.87 2.11
C PHE A 53 -14.24 13.96 3.34
N GLU A 54 -13.94 14.51 4.49
CA GLU A 54 -13.86 13.76 5.73
C GLU A 54 -14.94 14.27 6.67
N PRO A 55 -15.97 13.45 6.98
CA PRO A 55 -16.97 13.85 7.95
C PRO A 55 -16.32 14.12 9.30
N ALA A 56 -16.80 15.12 9.99
CA ALA A 56 -16.42 15.35 11.37
C ALA A 56 -16.67 14.07 12.17
N GLN A 57 -15.70 13.67 13.02
CA GLN A 57 -15.79 12.47 13.84
C GLN A 57 -15.76 11.14 13.04
N ALA A 58 -15.11 11.11 11.88
CA ALA A 58 -14.94 9.87 11.11
C ALA A 58 -14.21 8.76 11.89
N GLY A 59 -13.52 9.10 12.99
CA GLY A 59 -12.80 8.16 13.85
C GLY A 59 -11.98 8.87 14.91
N GLY A 60 -10.92 8.24 15.40
CA GLY A 60 -10.11 8.82 16.46
C GLY A 60 -8.80 8.07 16.70
N PHE A 61 -8.06 8.57 17.68
CA PHE A 61 -6.80 8.00 18.12
C PHE A 61 -7.02 7.01 19.25
N LEU A 62 -6.43 5.84 19.13
CA LEU A 62 -6.50 4.76 20.09
C LEU A 62 -5.44 4.93 21.19
N THR A 63 -5.66 4.28 22.34
CA THR A 63 -4.72 4.32 23.48
C THR A 63 -3.35 3.73 23.16
N ASN A 64 -3.23 2.90 22.10
CA ASN A 64 -1.97 2.36 21.63
C ASN A 64 -1.22 3.28 20.64
N GLY A 65 -1.72 4.49 20.40
CA GLY A 65 -1.16 5.45 19.46
C GLY A 65 -1.62 5.27 18.01
N GLY A 66 -2.28 4.17 17.67
CA GLY A 66 -2.87 3.96 16.35
C GLY A 66 -4.11 4.82 16.13
N ARG A 67 -4.58 4.89 14.90
CA ARG A 67 -5.82 5.58 14.52
C ARG A 67 -6.81 4.58 13.91
N LEU A 68 -8.06 4.63 14.36
CA LEU A 68 -9.18 3.90 13.77
C LEU A 68 -10.18 4.91 13.22
N TYR A 69 -10.53 4.80 11.94
CA TYR A 69 -11.40 5.76 11.29
C TYR A 69 -12.08 5.16 10.05
N ILE A 70 -13.11 5.85 9.57
CA ILE A 70 -13.77 5.52 8.30
C ILE A 70 -13.13 6.38 7.22
N ASP A 71 -12.58 5.74 6.18
CA ASP A 71 -11.99 6.44 5.06
C ASP A 71 -13.05 7.25 4.28
N ALA A 72 -12.59 8.24 3.51
CA ALA A 72 -13.43 9.18 2.77
C ALA A 72 -14.40 8.55 1.77
N VAL A 73 -14.21 7.27 1.40
CA VAL A 73 -15.17 6.52 0.57
C VAL A 73 -16.40 6.04 1.35
N GLY A 74 -16.35 6.09 2.70
CA GLY A 74 -17.51 5.97 3.57
C GLY A 74 -17.83 4.57 4.08
N ASP A 75 -17.23 3.51 3.53
CA ASP A 75 -17.51 2.11 3.90
C ASP A 75 -16.25 1.30 4.26
N HIS A 76 -15.06 1.92 4.19
CA HIS A 76 -13.81 1.29 4.58
C HIS A 76 -13.45 1.68 6.01
N LEU A 77 -13.51 0.72 6.94
CA LEU A 77 -12.92 0.91 8.25
C LEU A 77 -11.42 0.75 8.14
N GLU A 78 -10.68 1.80 8.46
CA GLU A 78 -9.25 1.87 8.29
C GLU A 78 -8.53 1.94 9.63
N TYR A 79 -7.44 1.20 9.74
CA TYR A 79 -6.52 1.29 10.87
C TYR A 79 -5.16 1.79 10.39
N ALA A 80 -4.72 2.92 10.94
CA ALA A 80 -3.36 3.41 10.82
C ALA A 80 -2.56 3.05 12.06
N THR A 81 -1.35 2.50 11.86
CA THR A 81 -0.43 2.24 12.97
C THR A 81 0.06 3.57 13.55
N PRO A 82 0.53 3.61 14.80
CA PRO A 82 1.37 4.72 15.25
C PRO A 82 2.66 4.78 14.41
N GLU A 83 3.31 5.92 14.42
CA GLU A 83 4.63 6.10 13.85
C GLU A 83 5.66 5.38 14.73
N VAL A 84 6.41 4.48 14.12
CA VAL A 84 7.44 3.67 14.80
C VAL A 84 8.76 3.72 14.04
N THR A 85 9.86 3.34 14.71
CA THR A 85 11.20 3.30 14.10
C THR A 85 11.73 1.87 13.92
N ARG A 86 11.08 0.88 14.53
CA ARG A 86 11.48 -0.53 14.49
C ARG A 86 10.48 -1.37 13.68
N LEU A 87 10.98 -2.32 12.91
CA LEU A 87 10.14 -3.23 12.12
C LEU A 87 9.25 -4.13 12.99
N ASP A 88 9.77 -4.62 14.11
CA ASP A 88 9.01 -5.45 15.04
C ASP A 88 7.79 -4.70 15.60
N ASP A 89 7.97 -3.44 15.97
CA ASP A 89 6.90 -2.59 16.46
C ASP A 89 5.86 -2.33 15.37
N LEU A 90 6.31 -2.06 14.12
CA LEU A 90 5.40 -1.87 12.99
C LEU A 90 4.51 -3.09 12.76
N VAL A 91 5.13 -4.27 12.71
CA VAL A 91 4.41 -5.54 12.51
C VAL A 91 3.46 -5.84 13.66
N ALA A 92 3.88 -5.57 14.91
CA ALA A 92 3.04 -5.72 16.08
C ALA A 92 1.81 -4.81 16.02
N HIS A 93 1.98 -3.55 15.60
CA HIS A 93 0.88 -2.60 15.44
C HIS A 93 -0.04 -2.93 14.27
N ASP A 94 0.46 -3.42 13.14
CA ASP A 94 -0.37 -3.95 12.04
C ASP A 94 -1.28 -5.08 12.55
N ARG A 95 -0.72 -6.03 13.31
CA ARG A 95 -1.50 -7.12 13.93
C ARG A 95 -2.44 -6.63 15.04
N ALA A 96 -2.07 -5.58 15.77
CA ALA A 96 -2.95 -4.97 16.77
C ALA A 96 -4.20 -4.38 16.12
N GLY A 97 -4.09 -3.76 14.94
CA GLY A 97 -5.23 -3.28 14.16
C GLY A 97 -6.23 -4.40 13.84
N GLN A 98 -5.73 -5.52 13.31
CA GLN A 98 -6.57 -6.70 13.00
C GLN A 98 -7.26 -7.26 14.26
N ARG A 99 -6.53 -7.37 15.37
CA ARG A 99 -7.10 -7.84 16.66
C ARG A 99 -8.12 -6.86 17.24
N THR A 100 -7.86 -5.56 17.09
CA THR A 100 -8.81 -4.52 17.52
C THR A 100 -10.11 -4.67 16.76
N LEU A 101 -10.05 -4.80 15.43
CA LEU A 101 -11.23 -4.99 14.60
C LEU A 101 -12.02 -6.25 14.98
N LEU A 102 -11.34 -7.40 15.18
CA LEU A 102 -11.98 -8.63 15.64
C LEU A 102 -12.66 -8.45 16.99
N ARG A 103 -12.02 -7.75 17.94
CA ARG A 103 -12.60 -7.44 19.25
C ARG A 103 -13.86 -6.57 19.15
N LEU A 104 -13.86 -5.60 18.23
CA LEU A 104 -15.04 -4.76 18.00
C LEU A 104 -16.20 -5.59 17.44
N VAL A 105 -15.94 -6.47 16.46
CA VAL A 105 -16.96 -7.36 15.91
C VAL A 105 -17.50 -8.31 16.97
N ASP A 106 -16.65 -8.94 17.76
CA ASP A 106 -17.06 -9.87 18.81
C ASP A 106 -17.89 -9.18 19.92
N GLY A 107 -17.61 -7.91 20.21
CA GLY A 107 -18.29 -7.18 21.27
C GLY A 107 -19.60 -6.52 20.86
N ALA A 108 -19.70 -6.03 19.64
CA ALA A 108 -20.87 -5.28 19.15
C ALA A 108 -21.79 -6.11 18.26
N LEU A 109 -21.27 -7.14 17.59
CA LEU A 109 -21.94 -7.89 16.52
C LEU A 109 -21.68 -9.41 16.68
N SER A 110 -21.91 -10.15 15.61
CA SER A 110 -21.56 -11.58 15.47
C SER A 110 -20.67 -11.78 14.25
N ARG A 111 -19.67 -12.68 14.36
CA ARG A 111 -18.84 -13.09 13.22
C ARG A 111 -19.63 -13.80 12.11
N ASP A 112 -20.77 -14.36 12.44
CA ASP A 112 -21.66 -14.97 11.44
C ASP A 112 -22.42 -13.89 10.65
N ALA A 113 -22.69 -12.73 11.28
CA ALA A 113 -23.43 -11.64 10.66
C ALA A 113 -22.55 -10.72 9.81
N VAL A 114 -21.26 -10.55 10.20
CA VAL A 114 -20.33 -9.63 9.54
C VAL A 114 -18.94 -10.25 9.47
N SER A 115 -18.22 -10.01 8.37
CA SER A 115 -16.79 -10.29 8.29
C SER A 115 -16.03 -9.14 7.65
N PHE A 116 -14.80 -8.94 8.11
CA PHE A 116 -13.85 -8.01 7.52
C PHE A 116 -12.75 -8.76 6.80
N HIS A 117 -12.34 -8.21 5.68
CA HIS A 117 -11.38 -8.82 4.78
C HIS A 117 -10.19 -7.89 4.58
N ASN A 118 -9.00 -8.42 4.82
CA ASN A 118 -7.74 -7.73 4.58
C ASN A 118 -7.19 -8.11 3.20
N ASN A 119 -7.91 -7.70 2.16
CA ASN A 119 -7.52 -7.83 0.77
C ASN A 119 -7.54 -6.46 0.10
N SER A 120 -6.71 -6.25 -0.91
CA SER A 120 -6.58 -4.95 -1.57
C SER A 120 -7.52 -4.76 -2.75
N ILE A 121 -8.41 -5.73 -3.03
CA ILE A 121 -9.44 -5.63 -4.07
C ILE A 121 -10.59 -6.59 -3.79
N ASP A 122 -11.82 -6.21 -4.13
CA ASP A 122 -12.93 -7.13 -4.24
C ASP A 122 -12.93 -7.83 -5.61
N HIS A 123 -13.51 -9.04 -5.66
CA HIS A 123 -13.61 -9.78 -6.92
C HIS A 123 -14.80 -9.36 -7.79
N PHE A 124 -15.78 -8.67 -7.22
CA PHE A 124 -17.09 -8.45 -7.84
C PHE A 124 -17.26 -7.05 -8.39
N GLY A 125 -16.81 -6.03 -7.69
CA GLY A 125 -17.06 -4.63 -8.00
C GLY A 125 -15.86 -3.88 -8.55
N GLY A 126 -14.64 -4.40 -8.31
CA GLY A 126 -13.41 -3.70 -8.60
C GLY A 126 -13.11 -2.58 -7.59
N HIS A 127 -13.75 -2.62 -6.41
CA HIS A 127 -13.39 -1.76 -5.29
C HIS A 127 -12.00 -2.12 -4.79
N THR A 128 -11.19 -1.12 -4.48
CA THR A 128 -9.84 -1.33 -3.98
C THR A 128 -9.72 -0.85 -2.55
N PHE A 129 -9.05 -1.64 -1.72
CA PHE A 129 -8.76 -1.33 -0.33
C PHE A 129 -7.27 -1.01 -0.21
N GLY A 130 -6.94 0.12 0.44
CA GLY A 130 -5.57 0.56 0.59
C GLY A 130 -4.80 -0.28 1.62
N CYS A 131 -3.52 -0.47 1.34
CA CYS A 131 -2.50 -0.77 2.33
C CYS A 131 -1.35 0.16 2.04
N HIS A 132 -1.40 1.33 2.64
CA HIS A 132 -0.47 2.40 2.37
C HIS A 132 0.73 2.31 3.32
N GLU A 133 1.90 2.64 2.79
CA GLU A 133 3.13 2.73 3.58
C GLU A 133 3.50 4.21 3.70
N ASN A 134 3.88 4.65 4.89
CA ASN A 134 4.29 6.02 5.18
C ASN A 134 5.71 6.03 5.73
N TYR A 135 6.52 6.94 5.21
CA TYR A 135 7.92 7.08 5.61
C TYR A 135 8.28 8.56 5.75
N ALA A 136 8.90 8.93 6.87
CA ALA A 136 9.56 10.22 6.98
C ALA A 136 10.86 10.18 6.17
N VAL A 137 11.06 11.15 5.27
CA VAL A 137 12.22 11.22 4.38
C VAL A 137 12.82 12.61 4.38
N SER A 138 14.14 12.68 4.16
CA SER A 138 14.93 13.91 4.10
C SER A 138 15.84 13.89 2.87
N ILE A 139 15.22 13.88 1.68
CA ILE A 139 15.94 13.84 0.41
C ILE A 139 16.26 15.29 -0.03
N PRO A 140 17.53 15.63 -0.30
CA PRO A 140 17.90 16.95 -0.79
C PRO A 140 17.17 17.31 -2.09
N SER A 141 16.79 18.59 -2.25
CA SER A 141 16.00 19.06 -3.37
C SER A 141 16.69 18.92 -4.73
N ASP A 142 18.01 19.00 -4.78
CA ASP A 142 18.83 18.84 -5.98
C ASP A 142 18.88 17.38 -6.48
N SER A 143 18.78 16.41 -5.57
CA SER A 143 18.74 14.97 -5.88
C SER A 143 17.32 14.40 -5.95
N LEU A 144 16.29 15.18 -5.61
CA LEU A 144 14.92 14.71 -5.42
C LEU A 144 14.36 13.96 -6.64
N ARG A 145 14.59 14.47 -7.86
CA ARG A 145 14.10 13.82 -9.08
C ARG A 145 14.74 12.44 -9.30
N VAL A 146 16.06 12.35 -9.11
CA VAL A 146 16.79 11.08 -9.25
C VAL A 146 16.30 10.10 -8.19
N ALA A 147 16.27 10.52 -6.95
CA ALA A 147 15.84 9.71 -5.81
C ALA A 147 14.42 9.16 -6.00
N LEU A 148 13.44 10.01 -6.27
CA LEU A 148 12.04 9.57 -6.41
C LEU A 148 11.83 8.67 -7.64
N THR A 149 12.52 8.92 -8.77
CA THR A 149 12.41 8.05 -9.94
C THR A 149 13.01 6.67 -9.66
N SER A 150 14.14 6.60 -8.97
CA SER A 150 14.76 5.34 -8.55
C SER A 150 13.91 4.61 -7.52
N VAL A 151 13.34 5.32 -6.53
CA VAL A 151 12.43 4.72 -5.53
C VAL A 151 11.18 4.15 -6.21
N VAL A 152 10.56 4.86 -7.16
CA VAL A 152 9.43 4.32 -7.95
C VAL A 152 9.83 3.06 -8.70
N SER A 153 11.01 3.06 -9.34
CA SER A 153 11.52 1.90 -10.08
C SER A 153 11.76 0.70 -9.16
N PHE A 154 12.35 0.94 -7.98
CA PHE A 154 12.49 -0.07 -6.93
C PHE A 154 11.13 -0.64 -6.49
N LEU A 155 10.18 0.23 -6.15
CA LEU A 155 8.85 -0.17 -5.68
C LEU A 155 8.11 -1.04 -6.71
N VAL A 156 8.27 -0.78 -8.00
CA VAL A 156 7.69 -1.58 -9.08
C VAL A 156 8.28 -2.99 -9.11
N SER A 157 9.60 -3.13 -9.07
CA SER A 157 10.24 -4.45 -9.11
C SER A 157 10.13 -5.20 -7.76
N ARG A 158 9.97 -4.50 -6.65
CA ARG A 158 9.70 -5.09 -5.32
C ARG A 158 8.45 -5.98 -5.32
N LEU A 159 7.54 -5.79 -6.27
CA LEU A 159 6.30 -6.57 -6.38
C LEU A 159 6.54 -8.08 -6.40
N ILE A 160 7.68 -8.56 -6.90
CA ILE A 160 7.99 -10.00 -7.00
C ILE A 160 7.97 -10.74 -5.65
N TYR A 161 8.13 -10.02 -4.53
CA TYR A 161 8.05 -10.59 -3.17
C TYR A 161 7.09 -9.83 -2.23
N ALA A 162 6.59 -8.68 -2.65
CA ALA A 162 5.68 -7.86 -1.83
C ALA A 162 4.22 -7.92 -2.29
N GLY A 163 3.93 -8.55 -3.42
CA GLY A 163 2.57 -8.72 -3.93
C GLY A 163 1.76 -9.69 -3.09
N ALA A 164 0.46 -9.43 -2.94
CA ALA A 164 -0.45 -10.27 -2.15
C ALA A 164 -1.13 -11.38 -2.98
N GLY A 165 -0.93 -11.37 -4.29
CA GLY A 165 -1.52 -12.36 -5.19
C GLY A 165 -3.00 -12.15 -5.47
N ARG A 166 -3.43 -12.52 -6.66
CA ARG A 166 -4.83 -12.47 -7.09
C ARG A 166 -5.12 -13.50 -8.17
N VAL A 167 -6.27 -14.18 -8.05
CA VAL A 167 -6.86 -14.96 -9.14
C VAL A 167 -7.64 -14.01 -10.06
N GLY A 168 -7.39 -14.08 -11.36
CA GLY A 168 -7.98 -13.21 -12.36
C GLY A 168 -7.34 -11.81 -12.43
N GLY A 169 -7.89 -10.97 -13.28
CA GLY A 169 -7.46 -9.60 -13.50
C GLY A 169 -8.61 -8.69 -13.94
N HIS A 170 -8.35 -7.38 -13.96
CA HIS A 170 -9.31 -6.40 -14.48
C HIS A 170 -8.76 -5.63 -15.67
N ARG A 171 -9.68 -5.26 -16.57
CA ARG A 171 -9.45 -4.21 -17.56
C ARG A 171 -10.20 -2.96 -17.13
N LEU A 172 -9.51 -1.82 -17.19
CA LEU A 172 -10.11 -0.53 -16.91
C LEU A 172 -10.30 0.24 -18.21
N THR A 173 -11.54 0.63 -18.49
CA THR A 173 -11.92 1.41 -19.66
C THR A 173 -12.28 2.83 -19.24
N ARG A 174 -11.61 3.83 -19.81
CA ARG A 174 -11.91 5.24 -19.57
C ARG A 174 -13.14 5.66 -20.34
N GLY A 175 -14.05 6.42 -19.71
CA GLY A 175 -15.23 6.94 -20.38
C GLY A 175 -16.16 7.72 -19.47
N SER A 176 -17.22 8.29 -20.00
CA SER A 176 -18.25 8.89 -19.17
C SER A 176 -19.05 7.84 -18.42
N PRO A 177 -19.59 8.14 -17.20
CA PRO A 177 -20.40 7.19 -16.45
C PRO A 177 -21.59 6.62 -17.28
N ARG A 178 -22.22 7.47 -18.09
CA ARG A 178 -23.36 7.08 -18.94
C ARG A 178 -22.94 6.13 -20.06
N ASP A 179 -21.80 6.40 -20.70
CA ASP A 179 -21.31 5.57 -21.81
C ASP A 179 -20.83 4.22 -21.31
N LEU A 180 -20.12 4.20 -20.18
CA LEU A 180 -19.66 2.96 -19.56
C LEU A 180 -20.83 2.10 -19.07
N ALA A 181 -21.85 2.70 -18.45
CA ALA A 181 -23.06 1.97 -18.02
C ALA A 181 -23.83 1.40 -19.21
N ARG A 182 -23.96 2.13 -20.32
CA ARG A 182 -24.59 1.63 -21.57
C ARG A 182 -23.84 0.44 -22.16
N GLN A 183 -22.51 0.39 -22.00
CA GLN A 183 -21.66 -0.71 -22.45
C GLN A 183 -21.64 -1.90 -21.48
N GLY A 184 -22.40 -1.82 -20.38
CA GLY A 184 -22.45 -2.87 -19.37
C GLY A 184 -21.25 -2.90 -18.42
N HIS A 185 -20.40 -1.89 -18.45
CA HIS A 185 -19.30 -1.79 -17.48
C HIS A 185 -19.83 -1.39 -16.10
N ARG A 186 -19.26 -1.99 -15.05
CA ARG A 186 -19.37 -1.43 -13.72
C ARG A 186 -18.54 -0.15 -13.65
N VAL A 187 -19.13 0.92 -13.16
CA VAL A 187 -18.47 2.21 -13.01
C VAL A 187 -17.90 2.27 -11.61
N LEU A 188 -16.57 2.43 -11.50
CA LEU A 188 -15.93 2.73 -10.23
C LEU A 188 -16.49 4.03 -9.67
N ASP A 189 -16.53 4.13 -8.36
CA ASP A 189 -17.03 5.31 -7.68
C ASP A 189 -16.36 6.57 -8.23
N THR A 190 -17.20 7.46 -8.75
CA THR A 190 -16.78 8.57 -9.59
C THR A 190 -16.75 9.90 -8.89
N LEU A 191 -17.24 9.95 -7.65
CA LEU A 191 -17.36 11.22 -6.92
C LEU A 191 -16.02 11.90 -6.69
N TRP A 192 -14.92 11.15 -6.76
CA TRP A 192 -13.59 11.60 -6.35
C TRP A 192 -12.51 11.46 -7.41
N VAL A 193 -12.82 10.87 -8.54
CA VAL A 193 -11.84 10.61 -9.60
C VAL A 193 -12.16 11.54 -10.77
N GLY A 194 -11.21 12.42 -11.13
CA GLY A 194 -11.35 13.28 -12.31
C GLY A 194 -11.46 12.46 -13.62
N ASP A 195 -11.12 11.18 -13.55
CA ASP A 195 -11.28 10.20 -14.61
C ASP A 195 -12.22 9.09 -14.16
N VAL A 196 -13.25 8.83 -14.95
CA VAL A 196 -14.20 7.73 -14.74
C VAL A 196 -13.70 6.51 -15.46
N TYR A 197 -13.71 5.36 -14.79
CA TYR A 197 -13.32 4.08 -15.35
C TYR A 197 -14.46 3.07 -15.22
N GLY A 198 -14.72 2.33 -16.30
CA GLY A 198 -15.43 1.07 -16.24
C GLY A 198 -14.48 -0.04 -15.85
N VAL A 199 -14.97 -1.01 -15.10
CA VAL A 199 -14.21 -2.19 -14.68
C VAL A 199 -14.88 -3.42 -15.24
N GLU A 200 -14.10 -4.25 -15.93
CA GLU A 200 -14.54 -5.57 -16.39
C GLU A 200 -13.49 -6.62 -16.07
N ALA A 201 -13.90 -7.87 -15.89
CA ALA A 201 -12.98 -8.99 -15.76
C ALA A 201 -12.13 -9.13 -17.02
N ASP A 202 -10.84 -9.42 -16.85
CA ASP A 202 -9.94 -9.73 -17.96
C ASP A 202 -9.80 -11.26 -18.09
N PRO A 203 -10.48 -11.90 -19.05
CA PRO A 203 -10.44 -13.36 -19.19
C PRO A 203 -9.07 -13.89 -19.64
N GLY A 204 -8.19 -13.01 -20.11
CA GLY A 204 -6.81 -13.36 -20.46
C GLY A 204 -5.87 -13.47 -19.25
N VAL A 205 -6.33 -13.12 -18.06
CA VAL A 205 -5.51 -13.15 -16.85
C VAL A 205 -6.05 -14.20 -15.88
N ARG A 206 -5.30 -15.26 -15.65
CA ARG A 206 -5.66 -16.32 -14.70
C ARG A 206 -5.19 -16.02 -13.28
N TYR A 207 -4.00 -15.47 -13.16
CA TYR A 207 -3.35 -15.09 -11.91
C TYR A 207 -2.46 -13.87 -12.10
N GLN A 208 -2.29 -13.09 -11.05
CA GLN A 208 -1.31 -12.01 -11.01
C GLN A 208 -0.76 -11.79 -9.59
N LEU A 209 0.47 -11.27 -9.50
CA LEU A 209 1.14 -11.02 -8.23
C LEU A 209 0.50 -9.89 -7.44
N SER A 210 0.03 -8.84 -8.13
CA SER A 210 -0.57 -7.68 -7.49
C SER A 210 -2.08 -7.68 -7.59
N GLN A 211 -2.75 -7.42 -6.50
CA GLN A 211 -4.19 -7.18 -6.48
C GLN A 211 -4.56 -5.82 -7.09
N ARG A 212 -3.66 -4.81 -7.00
CA ARG A 212 -3.93 -3.42 -7.36
C ARG A 212 -3.27 -2.94 -8.66
N ALA A 213 -2.34 -3.68 -9.26
CA ALA A 213 -1.58 -3.23 -10.43
C ALA A 213 -2.45 -2.72 -11.58
N ASP A 214 -3.61 -3.35 -11.82
CA ASP A 214 -4.55 -2.96 -12.87
C ASP A 214 -5.14 -1.57 -12.63
N HIS A 215 -5.29 -1.19 -11.37
CA HIS A 215 -5.92 0.05 -10.93
C HIS A 215 -4.93 1.23 -10.80
N ILE A 216 -3.62 0.99 -10.82
CA ILE A 216 -2.60 2.05 -10.75
C ILE A 216 -2.49 2.74 -12.12
N ARG A 217 -2.53 4.08 -12.13
CA ARG A 217 -2.57 4.90 -13.35
C ARG A 217 -1.36 5.81 -13.51
N HIS A 218 -0.72 6.22 -12.42
CA HIS A 218 0.37 7.18 -12.41
C HIS A 218 1.56 6.65 -11.59
N ALA A 219 2.76 7.04 -11.97
CA ALA A 219 3.96 6.75 -11.17
C ALA A 219 3.98 7.60 -9.90
N MET A 220 3.72 8.89 -10.04
CA MET A 220 3.68 9.87 -8.95
C MET A 220 2.50 10.82 -9.14
N SER A 221 1.89 11.27 -8.03
CA SER A 221 0.87 12.30 -8.04
C SER A 221 0.83 13.03 -6.69
N GLY A 222 0.75 14.35 -6.72
CA GLY A 222 0.44 15.18 -5.54
C GLY A 222 -1.06 15.20 -5.19
N ARG A 223 -1.92 14.56 -6.00
CA ARG A 223 -3.37 14.54 -5.81
C ARG A 223 -3.86 13.11 -5.58
N VAL A 224 -3.84 12.65 -4.34
CA VAL A 224 -4.16 11.26 -3.96
C VAL A 224 -5.55 10.86 -4.41
N ARG A 225 -6.54 11.73 -4.18
CA ARG A 225 -7.95 11.44 -4.41
C ARG A 225 -8.34 11.26 -5.89
N PHE A 226 -7.57 11.86 -6.79
CA PHE A 226 -7.91 11.90 -8.21
C PHE A 226 -7.03 10.98 -9.07
N ASN A 227 -5.89 10.56 -8.54
CA ASN A 227 -4.90 9.81 -9.31
C ASN A 227 -4.43 8.62 -8.50
N ARG A 228 -4.72 7.42 -8.99
CA ARG A 228 -4.18 6.19 -8.41
C ARG A 228 -2.70 6.05 -8.77
N ALA A 229 -1.83 6.59 -7.93
CA ALA A 229 -0.40 6.63 -8.13
C ALA A 229 0.34 5.53 -7.35
N ILE A 230 1.59 5.25 -7.72
CA ILE A 230 2.49 4.40 -6.93
C ILE A 230 2.88 5.13 -5.65
N ILE A 231 3.32 6.40 -5.78
CA ILE A 231 3.69 7.24 -4.64
C ILE A 231 3.03 8.62 -4.70
N ASN A 232 2.88 9.20 -3.52
CA ASN A 232 2.53 10.61 -3.34
C ASN A 232 3.53 11.24 -2.36
N PRO A 233 4.42 12.11 -2.84
CA PRO A 233 5.23 12.95 -1.97
C PRO A 233 4.34 14.01 -1.34
N LYS A 234 4.11 13.92 -0.03
CA LYS A 234 3.29 14.86 0.73
C LYS A 234 4.16 15.82 1.53
N SER A 235 3.82 17.10 1.45
CA SER A 235 4.31 18.12 2.38
C SER A 235 3.20 18.32 3.42
N ASP A 236 3.32 17.63 4.54
CA ASP A 236 2.40 17.82 5.67
C ASP A 236 2.94 18.95 6.56
N THR A 237 2.05 19.69 7.25
CA THR A 237 2.38 20.91 8.00
C THR A 237 3.51 20.72 9.02
N PHE A 238 3.63 19.54 9.61
CA PHE A 238 4.70 19.25 10.58
C PHE A 238 6.06 18.93 9.94
N CYS A 239 6.09 18.56 8.66
CA CYS A 239 7.32 18.26 7.94
C CYS A 239 8.19 19.49 7.72
N ASP A 240 7.57 20.69 7.58
CA ASP A 240 8.29 21.95 7.37
C ASP A 240 9.16 22.35 8.58
N LEU A 241 8.83 21.86 9.78
CA LEU A 241 9.57 22.16 11.01
C LEU A 241 10.85 21.35 11.14
N THR A 242 10.90 20.16 10.54
CA THR A 242 12.04 19.22 10.67
C THR A 242 12.90 19.13 9.42
N GLY A 243 12.45 19.74 8.29
CA GLY A 243 13.07 19.55 6.98
C GLY A 243 12.81 18.15 6.40
N GLU A 244 11.91 17.40 7.01
CA GLU A 244 11.45 16.09 6.54
C GLU A 244 10.10 16.24 5.86
N TRP A 245 9.77 15.31 4.99
CA TRP A 245 8.44 15.21 4.37
C TRP A 245 7.99 13.76 4.34
N ARG A 246 6.69 13.56 4.15
CA ARG A 246 6.09 12.23 4.15
C ARG A 246 6.05 11.65 2.73
N LEU A 247 6.78 10.55 2.52
CA LEU A 247 6.57 9.71 1.35
C LEU A 247 5.41 8.76 1.63
N HIS A 248 4.33 8.91 0.87
CA HIS A 248 3.15 8.06 0.93
C HIS A 248 3.16 7.08 -0.25
N VAL A 249 3.34 5.80 0.02
CA VAL A 249 3.29 4.71 -0.97
C VAL A 249 1.88 4.18 -1.04
N LEU A 250 1.21 4.40 -2.17
CA LEU A 250 -0.23 4.16 -2.33
C LEU A 250 -0.57 2.78 -2.91
N PHE A 251 0.34 2.17 -3.65
CA PHE A 251 0.06 0.91 -4.35
C PHE A 251 0.31 -0.33 -3.51
N GLY A 252 0.80 -0.17 -2.30
CA GLY A 252 1.07 -1.25 -1.36
C GLY A 252 -0.12 -2.19 -1.19
N GLU A 253 0.15 -3.41 -0.78
CA GLU A 253 -0.84 -4.47 -0.59
C GLU A 253 -0.74 -5.06 0.80
N SER A 254 -1.86 -5.51 1.34
CA SER A 254 -1.92 -6.17 2.63
C SER A 254 -1.34 -7.58 2.52
N ASN A 255 -0.25 -7.83 3.22
CA ASN A 255 0.37 -9.15 3.25
C ASN A 255 -0.19 -9.98 4.42
N MET A 256 -0.48 -11.25 4.17
CA MET A 256 -0.94 -12.19 5.21
C MET A 256 0.17 -12.54 6.18
N SER A 257 1.41 -12.61 5.71
CA SER A 257 2.59 -12.94 6.50
C SER A 257 3.19 -11.70 7.15
N GLN A 258 3.48 -11.79 8.45
CA GLN A 258 4.24 -10.77 9.19
C GLN A 258 5.64 -10.58 8.61
N TYR A 259 6.26 -11.67 8.20
CA TYR A 259 7.56 -11.68 7.52
C TYR A 259 7.52 -10.86 6.23
N ALA A 260 6.51 -11.08 5.39
CA ALA A 260 6.36 -10.33 4.14
C ALA A 260 6.12 -8.83 4.39
N THR A 261 5.34 -8.47 5.42
CA THR A 261 5.15 -7.08 5.84
C THR A 261 6.48 -6.46 6.28
N ALA A 262 7.25 -7.12 7.14
CA ALA A 262 8.54 -6.65 7.62
C ALA A 262 9.56 -6.48 6.47
N LEU A 263 9.65 -7.45 5.58
CA LEU A 263 10.57 -7.39 4.44
C LEU A 263 10.18 -6.27 3.45
N LYS A 264 8.90 -6.14 3.14
CA LYS A 264 8.36 -5.06 2.29
C LYS A 264 8.75 -3.68 2.80
N VAL A 265 8.50 -3.43 4.07
CA VAL A 265 8.77 -2.12 4.69
C VAL A 265 10.26 -1.92 4.90
N GLY A 266 10.96 -2.94 5.37
CA GLY A 266 12.39 -2.87 5.64
C GLY A 266 13.22 -2.58 4.39
N THR A 267 12.97 -3.28 3.28
CA THR A 267 13.68 -3.04 2.01
C THR A 267 13.42 -1.63 1.49
N THR A 268 12.19 -1.11 1.63
CA THR A 268 11.88 0.29 1.29
C THR A 268 12.65 1.25 2.17
N GLY A 269 12.71 1.01 3.48
CA GLY A 269 13.47 1.83 4.43
C GLY A 269 14.96 1.92 4.06
N LEU A 270 15.58 0.81 3.65
CA LEU A 270 16.97 0.79 3.18
C LEU A 270 17.15 1.61 1.90
N VAL A 271 16.28 1.42 0.91
CA VAL A 271 16.36 2.17 -0.36
C VAL A 271 16.14 3.67 -0.16
N LEU A 272 15.25 4.07 0.76
CA LEU A 272 15.07 5.47 1.12
C LEU A 272 16.33 6.04 1.81
N THR A 273 17.03 5.26 2.62
CA THR A 273 18.30 5.68 3.20
C THR A 273 19.37 5.88 2.12
N LEU A 274 19.46 4.99 1.13
CA LEU A 274 20.34 5.17 -0.03
C LEU A 274 19.98 6.43 -0.84
N ALA A 275 18.69 6.72 -0.98
CA ALA A 275 18.20 7.91 -1.65
C ALA A 275 18.63 9.21 -0.94
N GLU A 276 18.52 9.24 0.40
CA GLU A 276 18.93 10.37 1.24
C GLU A 276 20.45 10.59 1.23
N LEU A 277 21.23 9.51 1.08
CA LEU A 277 22.67 9.56 0.94
C LEU A 277 23.13 9.94 -0.49
N GLY A 278 22.19 10.12 -1.45
CA GLY A 278 22.52 10.43 -2.83
C GLY A 278 23.21 9.28 -3.59
N LEU A 279 23.01 8.04 -3.16
CA LEU A 279 23.66 6.85 -3.71
C LEU A 279 22.87 6.17 -4.84
N LEU A 280 21.65 6.62 -5.13
CA LEU A 280 20.85 6.12 -6.23
C LEU A 280 21.18 6.85 -7.54
N SER A 281 21.16 6.12 -8.64
CA SER A 281 21.49 6.61 -9.97
C SER A 281 20.40 6.28 -11.01
N ASP A 282 20.51 6.82 -12.20
CA ASP A 282 19.54 6.67 -13.27
C ASP A 282 19.64 5.33 -14.02
N ASP A 283 20.68 4.56 -13.78
CA ASP A 283 20.86 3.21 -14.34
C ASP A 283 19.82 2.20 -13.86
N THR A 284 19.10 2.53 -12.76
CA THR A 284 17.99 1.74 -12.23
C THR A 284 16.61 2.20 -12.75
N TRP A 285 16.51 3.24 -13.54
CA TRP A 285 15.22 3.79 -13.95
C TRP A 285 14.50 2.89 -14.94
N LEU A 286 13.24 2.61 -14.65
CA LEU A 286 12.34 1.92 -15.56
C LEU A 286 11.78 2.89 -16.60
N ALA A 287 11.77 2.48 -17.87
CA ALA A 287 11.26 3.29 -18.98
C ALA A 287 9.78 3.67 -18.79
N ARG A 288 8.97 2.73 -18.27
CA ARG A 288 7.53 2.87 -18.08
C ARG A 288 7.07 2.20 -16.78
N PRO A 289 7.24 2.83 -15.62
CA PRO A 289 6.99 2.19 -14.31
C PRO A 289 5.60 1.54 -14.18
N VAL A 290 4.52 2.23 -14.55
CA VAL A 290 3.15 1.70 -14.45
C VAL A 290 2.92 0.51 -15.40
N ALA A 291 3.47 0.55 -16.61
CA ALA A 291 3.38 -0.57 -17.55
C ALA A 291 4.21 -1.75 -17.07
N SER A 292 5.39 -1.50 -16.50
CA SER A 292 6.27 -2.51 -15.89
C SER A 292 5.59 -3.17 -14.69
N LEU A 293 4.91 -2.41 -13.83
CA LEU A 293 4.15 -2.92 -12.70
C LEU A 293 3.12 -3.98 -13.15
N ARG A 294 2.32 -3.65 -14.17
CA ARG A 294 1.32 -4.57 -14.73
C ARG A 294 1.96 -5.77 -15.40
N ARG A 295 3.07 -5.56 -16.11
CA ARG A 295 3.80 -6.65 -16.77
C ARG A 295 4.37 -7.63 -15.75
N ILE A 296 5.04 -7.16 -14.70
CA ILE A 296 5.55 -8.01 -13.61
C ILE A 296 4.39 -8.76 -12.96
N SER A 297 3.30 -8.05 -12.66
CA SER A 297 2.14 -8.63 -11.97
C SER A 297 1.52 -9.80 -12.72
N ARG A 298 1.49 -9.75 -14.06
CA ARG A 298 0.83 -10.72 -14.94
C ARG A 298 1.77 -11.72 -15.61
N ASP A 299 3.07 -11.70 -15.29
CA ASP A 299 4.05 -12.60 -15.93
C ASP A 299 4.06 -13.98 -15.31
N GLU A 300 3.27 -14.88 -15.87
CA GLU A 300 3.20 -16.31 -15.45
C GLU A 300 4.51 -17.07 -15.75
N SER A 301 5.42 -16.51 -16.55
CA SER A 301 6.71 -17.16 -16.82
C SER A 301 7.74 -16.95 -15.72
N HIS A 302 7.44 -16.07 -14.75
CA HIS A 302 8.32 -15.67 -13.65
C HIS A 302 9.70 -15.13 -14.10
N ARG A 303 9.81 -14.69 -15.34
CA ARG A 303 11.04 -14.00 -15.82
C ARG A 303 11.05 -12.53 -15.46
N TRP A 304 9.88 -11.92 -15.34
CA TRP A 304 9.66 -10.53 -14.90
C TRP A 304 10.54 -9.50 -15.60
N ILE A 305 10.68 -9.62 -16.91
CA ILE A 305 11.56 -8.73 -17.71
C ILE A 305 10.91 -7.36 -17.86
N VAL A 306 11.67 -6.32 -17.55
CA VAL A 306 11.27 -4.91 -17.67
C VAL A 306 12.27 -4.11 -18.50
N ALA A 307 11.81 -3.03 -19.13
CA ALA A 307 12.65 -2.12 -19.90
C ALA A 307 13.22 -1.02 -19.00
N LEU A 308 14.51 -0.76 -19.13
CA LEU A 308 15.20 0.35 -18.50
C LEU A 308 15.09 1.63 -19.36
N ALA A 309 15.27 2.78 -18.73
CA ALA A 309 15.19 4.08 -19.38
C ALA A 309 16.32 4.32 -20.39
N ASP A 310 17.45 3.64 -20.25
CA ASP A 310 18.60 3.66 -21.16
C ASP A 310 18.39 2.83 -22.45
N GLY A 311 17.25 2.13 -22.56
CA GLY A 311 16.92 1.25 -23.68
C GLY A 311 17.27 -0.22 -23.44
N GLY A 312 17.93 -0.55 -22.34
CA GLY A 312 18.21 -1.92 -21.92
C GLY A 312 16.97 -2.63 -21.35
N SER A 313 17.15 -3.90 -21.00
CA SER A 313 16.14 -4.68 -20.28
C SER A 313 16.81 -5.51 -19.19
N ILE A 314 16.06 -5.77 -18.12
CA ILE A 314 16.56 -6.48 -16.94
C ILE A 314 15.42 -7.31 -16.33
N SER A 315 15.75 -8.41 -15.63
CA SER A 315 14.77 -9.08 -14.79
C SER A 315 14.46 -8.25 -13.53
N ALA A 316 13.28 -8.38 -12.97
CA ALA A 316 12.97 -7.69 -11.70
C ALA A 316 13.85 -8.22 -10.55
N VAL A 317 14.31 -9.47 -10.60
CA VAL A 317 15.27 -10.02 -9.63
C VAL A 317 16.60 -9.30 -9.72
N ASP A 318 17.21 -9.22 -10.91
CA ASP A 318 18.48 -8.51 -11.10
C ASP A 318 18.36 -7.02 -10.79
N HIS A 319 17.20 -6.43 -11.12
CA HIS A 319 16.93 -5.04 -10.80
C HIS A 319 16.89 -4.81 -9.27
N GLN A 320 16.28 -5.71 -8.52
CA GLN A 320 16.31 -5.68 -7.05
C GLN A 320 17.74 -5.91 -6.49
N ARG A 321 18.53 -6.76 -7.14
CA ARG A 321 19.94 -7.00 -6.76
C ARG A 321 20.79 -5.74 -6.84
N ARG A 322 20.57 -4.86 -7.82
CA ARG A 322 21.30 -3.57 -7.87
C ARG A 322 21.10 -2.73 -6.61
N TYR A 323 19.89 -2.67 -6.08
CA TYR A 323 19.61 -1.97 -4.82
C TYR A 323 20.16 -2.71 -3.61
N LEU A 324 20.07 -4.05 -3.60
CA LEU A 324 20.63 -4.86 -2.53
C LEU A 324 22.15 -4.71 -2.44
N GLU A 325 22.87 -4.69 -3.56
CA GLU A 325 24.32 -4.48 -3.61
C GLU A 325 24.71 -3.12 -3.02
N LEU A 326 23.95 -2.07 -3.30
CA LEU A 326 24.16 -0.76 -2.67
C LEU A 326 23.90 -0.84 -1.16
N ALA A 327 22.81 -1.50 -0.73
CA ALA A 327 22.52 -1.66 0.69
C ALA A 327 23.59 -2.49 1.40
N GLN A 328 24.07 -3.56 0.81
CA GLN A 328 25.19 -4.35 1.34
C GLN A 328 26.48 -3.54 1.48
N ARG A 329 26.79 -2.71 0.49
CA ARG A 329 28.01 -1.90 0.47
C ARG A 329 28.00 -0.78 1.50
N TYR A 330 26.88 -0.12 1.70
CA TYR A 330 26.82 1.12 2.46
C TYR A 330 26.07 1.01 3.79
N LEU A 331 25.21 -0.01 3.96
CA LEU A 331 24.34 -0.14 5.13
C LEU A 331 24.55 -1.44 5.92
N ALA A 332 25.34 -2.40 5.44
CA ALA A 332 25.68 -3.59 6.21
C ALA A 332 26.53 -3.23 7.44
N GLY A 333 26.28 -3.94 8.55
CA GLY A 333 26.96 -3.68 9.83
C GLY A 333 26.38 -2.49 10.60
N CYS A 334 25.30 -1.85 10.10
CA CYS A 334 24.61 -0.81 10.86
C CYS A 334 23.72 -1.35 11.99
N GLY A 335 23.63 -2.68 12.11
CA GLY A 335 22.95 -3.39 13.20
C GLY A 335 21.44 -3.52 13.04
N GLY A 336 20.83 -4.34 13.91
CA GLY A 336 19.39 -4.46 14.08
C GLY A 336 18.63 -4.84 12.80
N ASP A 337 17.60 -4.08 12.52
CA ASP A 337 16.68 -4.31 11.40
C ASP A 337 17.41 -4.27 10.04
N ALA A 338 18.47 -3.44 9.88
CA ALA A 338 19.15 -3.30 8.59
C ALA A 338 19.84 -4.60 8.15
N ASP A 339 20.59 -5.22 9.05
CA ASP A 339 21.34 -6.45 8.75
C ASP A 339 20.38 -7.63 8.52
N TRP A 340 19.30 -7.71 9.28
CA TRP A 340 18.26 -8.70 9.06
C TRP A 340 17.60 -8.51 7.68
N VAL A 341 17.20 -7.28 7.33
CA VAL A 341 16.56 -6.98 6.03
C VAL A 341 17.49 -7.31 4.88
N ILE A 342 18.78 -6.91 4.94
CA ILE A 342 19.75 -7.20 3.89
C ILE A 342 19.90 -8.72 3.70
N GLY A 343 20.01 -9.47 4.80
CA GLY A 343 20.15 -10.93 4.77
C GLY A 343 18.91 -11.61 4.16
N GLU A 344 17.73 -11.26 4.64
CA GLU A 344 16.48 -11.84 4.17
C GLU A 344 16.15 -11.44 2.72
N TRP A 345 16.45 -10.19 2.34
CA TRP A 345 16.27 -9.73 0.96
C TRP A 345 17.16 -10.53 -0.01
N SER A 346 18.44 -10.75 0.36
CA SER A 346 19.33 -11.61 -0.42
C SER A 346 18.78 -13.02 -0.57
N ARG A 347 18.37 -13.63 0.54
CA ARG A 347 17.81 -14.99 0.56
C ARG A 347 16.58 -15.13 -0.33
N VAL A 348 15.65 -14.17 -0.22
CA VAL A 348 14.41 -14.19 -1.04
C VAL A 348 14.72 -14.03 -2.52
N LEU A 349 15.67 -13.18 -2.92
CA LEU A 349 16.06 -13.05 -4.32
C LEU A 349 16.74 -14.33 -4.84
N ASP A 350 17.57 -14.98 -4.02
CA ASP A 350 18.19 -16.27 -4.36
C ASP A 350 17.15 -17.38 -4.55
N ASP A 351 16.15 -17.44 -3.68
CA ASP A 351 15.04 -18.40 -3.77
C ASP A 351 14.15 -18.15 -5.00
N LEU A 352 13.85 -16.86 -5.32
CA LEU A 352 13.08 -16.49 -6.51
C LEU A 352 13.79 -16.83 -7.82
N GLU A 353 15.11 -16.77 -7.85
CA GLU A 353 15.92 -17.15 -9.01
C GLU A 353 16.08 -18.66 -9.14
N GLY A 354 16.25 -19.35 -8.02
CA GLY A 354 16.49 -20.78 -7.96
C GLY A 354 15.21 -21.62 -7.92
N ASP A 355 14.57 -21.69 -6.77
CA ASP A 355 13.32 -22.44 -6.54
C ASP A 355 12.35 -21.63 -5.68
N PRO A 356 11.42 -20.90 -6.30
CA PRO A 356 10.45 -20.06 -5.59
C PRO A 356 9.58 -20.80 -4.55
N ARG A 357 9.48 -22.13 -4.65
CA ARG A 357 8.71 -22.96 -3.68
C ARG A 357 9.34 -22.97 -2.29
N ARG A 358 10.59 -22.56 -2.15
CA ARG A 358 11.24 -22.39 -0.83
C ARG A 358 10.70 -21.21 -0.04
N LEU A 359 9.90 -20.34 -0.67
CA LEU A 359 9.25 -19.19 -0.05
C LEU A 359 7.85 -19.50 0.49
N VAL A 360 7.38 -20.73 0.35
CA VAL A 360 6.05 -21.19 0.78
C VAL A 360 6.12 -21.81 2.18
#